data_254dab2f60f2ca5e943aa2ff055e5bf8
#
_entry.id   254dab2f60f2ca5e943aa2ff055e5bf8
#
_cell.length_a   1.000
_cell.length_b   1.000
_cell.length_c   1.000
_cell.angle_alpha   90.00
_cell.angle_beta   90.00
_cell.angle_gamma   90.00
#
_symmetry.space_group_name_H-M   'P 1'
#
loop_
_entity.id
_entity.type
_entity.pdbx_description
1 polymer ?
#
loop_
_entity_poly.entity_id
_entity_poly.type
_entity_poly.pdbx_seq_one_letter_code
_entity_poly.pdbx_strand_id
1 'polypeptide(L)'
;DIVNGYSEKELYRVIHDLGEERFAGNIAKHIAAAREKKPIETTGELTEIIRGAIPAKLRAVGGHPAKRTFQAIRIELNQELEVLKNSLDDMIDLLNPGGRICVITFHSLEDRIVKTIFKTNENPCTCPSNFPVCVWGKKPKGRTAVKKPILPGPEELERNKRAKSAKLRVFERI
;
A
#
# COMPACT_ATOMS: atom_id res chain seq x y z
N ASP A 1 -17.82 -3.60 10.59
CA ASP A 1 -17.14 -4.05 11.83
C ASP A 1 -15.98 -3.14 12.22
N ILE A 2 -15.01 -2.80 11.32
CA ILE A 2 -13.83 -1.97 11.66
C ILE A 2 -14.24 -0.63 12.29
N VAL A 3 -15.11 0.15 11.64
CA VAL A 3 -15.49 1.50 12.05
C VAL A 3 -16.20 1.52 13.41
N ASN A 4 -17.08 0.54 13.65
CA ASN A 4 -17.88 0.46 14.87
C ASN A 4 -17.25 -0.41 15.98
N GLY A 5 -16.28 -1.29 15.63
CA GLY A 5 -15.72 -2.28 16.57
C GLY A 5 -14.30 -1.98 17.05
N TYR A 6 -13.44 -1.39 16.21
CA TYR A 6 -12.03 -1.13 16.59
C TYR A 6 -11.93 -0.03 17.64
N SER A 7 -10.97 -0.13 18.56
CA SER A 7 -10.64 0.96 19.49
C SER A 7 -10.14 2.20 18.72
N GLU A 8 -10.15 3.38 19.36
CA GLU A 8 -9.60 4.61 18.79
C GLU A 8 -8.13 4.41 18.35
N LYS A 9 -7.34 3.68 19.15
CA LYS A 9 -5.94 3.38 18.87
C LYS A 9 -5.78 2.48 17.63
N GLU A 10 -6.61 1.48 17.46
CA GLU A 10 -6.61 0.61 16.28
C GLU A 10 -7.06 1.38 15.03
N LEU A 11 -8.11 2.19 15.14
CA LEU A 11 -8.53 3.09 14.06
C LEU A 11 -7.42 4.04 13.64
N TYR A 12 -6.73 4.64 14.61
CA TYR A 12 -5.57 5.48 14.33
C TYR A 12 -4.50 4.70 13.53
N ARG A 13 -4.10 3.52 14.02
CA ARG A 13 -3.11 2.66 13.35
C ARG A 13 -3.51 2.38 11.89
N VAL A 14 -4.74 1.92 11.69
CA VAL A 14 -5.25 1.59 10.35
C VAL A 14 -5.20 2.83 9.44
N ILE A 15 -5.76 3.95 9.87
CA ILE A 15 -5.86 5.18 9.06
C ILE A 15 -4.49 5.79 8.80
N HIS A 16 -3.58 5.75 9.77
CA HIS A 16 -2.23 6.27 9.66
C HIS A 16 -1.35 5.39 8.79
N ASP A 17 -1.24 4.09 9.13
CA ASP A 17 -0.26 3.20 8.52
C ASP A 17 -0.70 2.74 7.11
N LEU A 18 -2.00 2.45 6.92
CA LEU A 18 -2.53 1.95 5.66
C LEU A 18 -3.13 3.05 4.77
N GLY A 19 -3.53 4.18 5.35
CA GLY A 19 -4.03 5.34 4.61
C GLY A 19 -2.97 6.38 4.30
N GLU A 20 -1.84 6.35 5.01
CA GLU A 20 -0.84 7.44 5.01
C GLU A 20 -1.54 8.81 5.23
N GLU A 21 -2.58 8.81 6.13
CA GLU A 21 -3.44 9.97 6.35
C GLU A 21 -2.88 10.84 7.48
N ARG A 22 -2.59 12.08 7.15
CA ARG A 22 -2.00 13.06 8.08
C ARG A 22 -2.88 13.35 9.30
N PHE A 23 -4.21 13.31 9.11
CA PHE A 23 -5.18 13.62 10.14
C PHE A 23 -5.73 12.38 10.85
N ALA A 24 -5.04 11.25 10.74
CA ALA A 24 -5.48 9.95 11.26
C ALA A 24 -5.94 10.01 12.72
N GLY A 25 -5.20 10.68 13.60
CA GLY A 25 -5.57 10.79 15.02
C GLY A 25 -6.88 11.55 15.24
N ASN A 26 -7.07 12.66 14.53
CA ASN A 26 -8.31 13.43 14.64
C ASN A 26 -9.50 12.67 14.03
N ILE A 27 -9.28 11.98 12.92
CA ILE A 27 -10.31 11.16 12.28
C ILE A 27 -10.72 10.01 13.19
N ALA A 28 -9.76 9.26 13.77
CA ALA A 28 -10.04 8.17 14.69
C ALA A 28 -10.86 8.62 15.90
N LYS A 29 -10.48 9.76 16.50
CA LYS A 29 -11.20 10.36 17.62
C LYS A 29 -12.64 10.75 17.24
N HIS A 30 -12.85 11.35 16.07
CA HIS A 30 -14.20 11.73 15.61
C HIS A 30 -15.07 10.51 15.31
N ILE A 31 -14.51 9.45 14.73
CA ILE A 31 -15.21 8.19 14.51
C ILE A 31 -15.63 7.57 15.85
N ALA A 32 -14.69 7.47 16.82
CA ALA A 32 -14.98 6.92 18.13
C ALA A 32 -16.10 7.70 18.84
N ALA A 33 -16.02 9.02 18.87
CA ALA A 33 -17.03 9.86 19.49
C ALA A 33 -18.40 9.84 18.77
N ALA A 34 -18.41 9.70 17.46
CA ALA A 34 -19.66 9.62 16.68
C ALA A 34 -20.43 8.32 16.96
N ARG A 35 -19.73 7.17 16.96
CA ARG A 35 -20.35 5.85 17.17
C ARG A 35 -20.87 5.63 18.59
N GLU A 36 -20.37 6.37 19.61
CA GLU A 36 -20.91 6.36 20.97
C GLU A 36 -22.36 6.87 21.01
N LYS A 37 -22.73 7.75 20.09
CA LYS A 37 -24.10 8.29 19.98
C LYS A 37 -25.02 7.41 19.15
N LYS A 38 -24.51 6.90 18.02
CA LYS A 38 -25.21 6.05 17.09
C LYS A 38 -24.21 5.27 16.23
N PRO A 39 -24.40 3.96 15.98
CA PRO A 39 -23.58 3.21 15.04
C PRO A 39 -23.51 3.91 13.67
N ILE A 40 -22.32 3.90 13.06
CA ILE A 40 -22.10 4.45 11.71
C ILE A 40 -22.50 3.35 10.71
N GLU A 41 -23.55 3.58 9.95
CA GLU A 41 -24.14 2.56 9.07
C GLU A 41 -23.86 2.80 7.58
N THR A 42 -23.61 4.05 7.18
CA THR A 42 -23.44 4.39 5.80
C THR A 42 -22.09 5.03 5.49
N THR A 43 -21.63 4.88 4.24
CA THR A 43 -20.41 5.55 3.75
C THR A 43 -20.56 7.08 3.76
N GLY A 44 -21.79 7.58 3.61
CA GLY A 44 -22.09 9.01 3.69
C GLY A 44 -21.86 9.56 5.09
N GLU A 45 -22.40 8.91 6.13
CA GLU A 45 -22.18 9.27 7.54
C GLU A 45 -20.68 9.30 7.86
N LEU A 46 -19.95 8.24 7.48
CA LEU A 46 -18.51 8.17 7.69
C LEU A 46 -17.77 9.31 6.96
N THR A 47 -18.16 9.62 5.75
CA THR A 47 -17.57 10.72 4.96
C THR A 47 -17.72 12.07 5.67
N GLU A 48 -18.91 12.37 6.20
CA GLU A 48 -19.13 13.64 6.93
C GLU A 48 -18.35 13.70 8.24
N ILE A 49 -18.22 12.60 8.96
CA ILE A 49 -17.38 12.51 10.17
C ILE A 49 -15.90 12.80 9.82
N ILE A 50 -15.39 12.15 8.78
CA ILE A 50 -14.00 12.36 8.31
C ILE A 50 -13.81 13.82 7.86
N ARG A 51 -14.77 14.36 7.11
CA ARG A 51 -14.74 15.75 6.65
C ARG A 51 -14.70 16.73 7.80
N GLY A 52 -15.48 16.49 8.86
CA GLY A 52 -15.48 17.28 10.08
C GLY A 52 -14.13 17.25 10.83
N ALA A 53 -13.43 16.11 10.79
CA ALA A 53 -12.14 15.94 11.43
C ALA A 53 -10.98 16.65 10.70
N ILE A 54 -11.14 17.01 9.42
CA ILE A 54 -10.10 17.67 8.62
C ILE A 54 -10.34 19.19 8.60
N PRO A 55 -9.31 20.03 8.83
CA PRO A 55 -9.42 21.49 8.77
C PRO A 55 -10.00 21.95 7.42
N ALA A 56 -10.95 22.89 7.45
CA ALA A 56 -11.70 23.35 6.26
C ALA A 56 -10.80 23.77 5.09
N LYS A 57 -9.70 24.46 5.36
CA LYS A 57 -8.72 24.92 4.36
C LYS A 57 -8.01 23.77 3.61
N LEU A 58 -8.00 22.56 4.18
CA LEU A 58 -7.27 21.40 3.64
C LEU A 58 -8.20 20.36 3.03
N ARG A 59 -9.52 20.49 3.17
CA ARG A 59 -10.51 19.53 2.64
C ARG A 59 -10.51 19.41 1.11
N ALA A 60 -10.17 20.48 0.42
CA ALA A 60 -10.13 20.54 -1.05
C ALA A 60 -8.76 20.14 -1.62
N VAL A 61 -7.72 20.04 -0.78
CA VAL A 61 -6.37 19.73 -1.22
C VAL A 61 -6.20 18.21 -1.34
N GLY A 62 -5.87 17.73 -2.53
CA GLY A 62 -5.55 16.29 -2.73
C GLY A 62 -6.74 15.40 -3.11
N GLY A 63 -7.90 15.96 -3.45
CA GLY A 63 -9.10 15.23 -3.87
C GLY A 63 -10.09 14.97 -2.74
N HIS A 64 -10.86 13.90 -2.84
CA HIS A 64 -11.91 13.59 -1.86
C HIS A 64 -11.31 13.32 -0.46
N PRO A 65 -11.74 14.04 0.59
CA PRO A 65 -11.09 14.02 1.91
C PRO A 65 -11.10 12.64 2.59
N ALA A 66 -12.11 11.82 2.31
CA ALA A 66 -12.22 10.46 2.88
C ALA A 66 -11.49 9.37 2.08
N LYS A 67 -10.88 9.69 0.91
CA LYS A 67 -10.27 8.70 0.02
C LYS A 67 -9.24 7.81 0.75
N ARG A 68 -8.34 8.41 1.52
CA ARG A 68 -7.27 7.68 2.22
C ARG A 68 -7.81 6.81 3.35
N THR A 69 -8.81 7.30 4.08
CA THR A 69 -9.45 6.53 5.15
C THR A 69 -10.20 5.32 4.58
N PHE A 70 -10.96 5.48 3.50
CA PHE A 70 -11.61 4.34 2.83
C PHE A 70 -10.61 3.35 2.25
N GLN A 71 -9.51 3.83 1.68
CA GLN A 71 -8.41 2.96 1.24
C GLN A 71 -7.83 2.15 2.41
N ALA A 72 -7.57 2.80 3.55
CA ALA A 72 -7.05 2.14 4.74
C ALA A 72 -7.97 1.05 5.26
N ILE A 73 -9.27 1.34 5.37
CA ILE A 73 -10.29 0.38 5.81
C ILE A 73 -10.37 -0.82 4.86
N ARG A 74 -10.30 -0.59 3.55
CA ARG A 74 -10.31 -1.65 2.53
C ARG A 74 -9.09 -2.56 2.65
N ILE A 75 -7.91 -1.96 2.78
CA ILE A 75 -6.64 -2.70 2.93
C ILE A 75 -6.68 -3.56 4.19
N GLU A 76 -7.12 -3.01 5.32
CA GLU A 76 -7.25 -3.74 6.59
C GLU A 76 -8.25 -4.89 6.49
N LEU A 77 -9.45 -4.62 5.94
CA LEU A 77 -10.50 -5.62 5.81
C LEU A 77 -10.10 -6.79 4.92
N ASN A 78 -9.46 -6.51 3.80
CA ASN A 78 -9.08 -7.52 2.80
C ASN A 78 -7.67 -8.07 3.03
N GLN A 79 -6.91 -7.55 3.99
CA GLN A 79 -5.51 -7.89 4.24
C GLN A 79 -4.63 -7.79 2.98
N GLU A 80 -4.93 -6.80 2.11
CA GLU A 80 -4.36 -6.69 0.76
C GLU A 80 -2.83 -6.71 0.74
N LEU A 81 -2.19 -6.01 1.70
CA LEU A 81 -0.73 -5.93 1.77
C LEU A 81 -0.08 -7.23 2.26
N GLU A 82 -0.74 -7.93 3.19
CA GLU A 82 -0.24 -9.20 3.72
C GLU A 82 -0.34 -10.30 2.66
N VAL A 83 -1.47 -10.37 1.95
CA VAL A 83 -1.65 -11.29 0.82
C VAL A 83 -0.60 -11.04 -0.26
N LEU A 84 -0.39 -9.78 -0.66
CA LEU A 84 0.65 -9.43 -1.64
C LEU A 84 2.05 -9.84 -1.19
N LYS A 85 2.38 -9.56 0.07
CA LYS A 85 3.69 -9.88 0.64
C LYS A 85 3.95 -11.38 0.68
N ASN A 86 2.97 -12.17 1.10
CA ASN A 86 3.13 -13.61 1.28
C ASN A 86 3.13 -14.36 -0.06
N SER A 87 2.34 -13.90 -1.05
CA SER A 87 2.23 -14.57 -2.35
C SER A 87 3.35 -14.25 -3.33
N LEU A 88 3.97 -13.07 -3.24
CA LEU A 88 4.89 -12.61 -4.29
C LEU A 88 6.22 -13.39 -4.32
N ASP A 89 6.73 -13.82 -3.16
CA ASP A 89 7.93 -14.66 -3.09
C ASP A 89 7.66 -16.05 -3.68
N ASP A 90 6.50 -16.65 -3.37
CA ASP A 90 6.09 -17.95 -3.92
C ASP A 90 5.93 -17.87 -5.45
N MET A 91 5.32 -16.77 -5.95
CA MET A 91 5.19 -16.54 -7.40
C MET A 91 6.55 -16.44 -8.10
N ILE A 92 7.56 -15.80 -7.46
CA ILE A 92 8.91 -15.75 -8.00
C ILE A 92 9.54 -17.15 -8.07
N ASP A 93 9.31 -17.98 -7.04
CA ASP A 93 9.86 -19.35 -6.99
C ASP A 93 9.24 -20.30 -8.01
N LEU A 94 8.01 -20.04 -8.44
CA LEU A 94 7.32 -20.77 -9.48
C LEU A 94 7.74 -20.42 -10.92
N LEU A 95 8.47 -19.31 -11.11
CA LEU A 95 8.95 -18.93 -12.44
C LEU A 95 10.04 -19.88 -12.94
N ASN A 96 10.00 -20.22 -14.21
CA ASN A 96 11.13 -20.85 -14.89
C ASN A 96 12.28 -19.85 -15.07
N PRO A 97 13.54 -20.32 -15.22
CA PRO A 97 14.66 -19.45 -15.60
C PRO A 97 14.32 -18.65 -16.86
N GLY A 98 14.58 -17.33 -16.84
CA GLY A 98 14.19 -16.38 -17.88
C GLY A 98 12.73 -15.94 -17.81
N GLY A 99 11.90 -16.56 -16.96
CA GLY A 99 10.51 -16.13 -16.73
C GLY A 99 10.44 -14.76 -16.05
N ARG A 100 9.37 -14.02 -16.33
CA ARG A 100 9.18 -12.67 -15.78
C ARG A 100 7.85 -12.56 -15.04
N ILE A 101 7.90 -11.89 -13.88
CA ILE A 101 6.71 -11.43 -13.18
C ILE A 101 6.57 -9.93 -13.34
N CYS A 102 5.38 -9.50 -13.75
CA CYS A 102 5.02 -8.10 -13.95
C CYS A 102 3.94 -7.73 -12.92
N VAL A 103 4.22 -6.75 -12.07
CA VAL A 103 3.31 -6.32 -11.01
C VAL A 103 2.95 -4.85 -11.21
N ILE A 104 1.64 -4.57 -11.33
CA ILE A 104 1.10 -3.21 -11.37
C ILE A 104 0.57 -2.86 -9.99
N THR A 105 1.02 -1.76 -9.43
CA THR A 105 0.59 -1.23 -8.13
C THR A 105 -0.08 0.13 -8.33
N PHE A 106 -1.05 0.47 -7.47
CA PHE A 106 -1.82 1.71 -7.57
C PHE A 106 -1.61 2.66 -6.38
N HIS A 107 -0.93 2.22 -5.33
CA HIS A 107 -0.59 3.08 -4.20
C HIS A 107 0.82 2.79 -3.65
N SER A 108 1.30 3.71 -2.80
CA SER A 108 2.67 3.72 -2.27
C SER A 108 3.04 2.48 -1.48
N LEU A 109 2.10 1.93 -0.70
CA LEU A 109 2.37 0.78 0.17
C LEU A 109 2.59 -0.50 -0.65
N GLU A 110 1.74 -0.76 -1.66
CA GLU A 110 1.95 -1.88 -2.59
C GLU A 110 3.29 -1.75 -3.30
N ASP A 111 3.58 -0.57 -3.87
CA ASP A 111 4.84 -0.32 -4.60
C ASP A 111 6.07 -0.54 -3.71
N ARG A 112 5.98 -0.17 -2.43
CA ARG A 112 7.04 -0.37 -1.43
C ARG A 112 7.29 -1.86 -1.17
N ILE A 113 6.22 -2.65 -1.02
CA ILE A 113 6.30 -4.10 -0.80
C ILE A 113 6.94 -4.77 -2.02
N VAL A 114 6.41 -4.54 -3.22
CA VAL A 114 6.93 -5.13 -4.45
C VAL A 114 8.40 -4.77 -4.66
N LYS A 115 8.75 -3.49 -4.50
CA LYS A 115 10.15 -3.02 -4.58
C LYS A 115 11.05 -3.73 -3.59
N THR A 116 10.59 -3.91 -2.35
CA THR A 116 11.38 -4.53 -1.28
C THR A 116 11.60 -6.01 -1.58
N ILE A 117 10.56 -6.74 -1.97
CA ILE A 117 10.64 -8.17 -2.30
C ILE A 117 11.56 -8.39 -3.51
N PHE A 118 11.39 -7.63 -4.58
CA PHE A 118 12.27 -7.73 -5.75
C PHE A 118 13.73 -7.46 -5.38
N LYS A 119 13.98 -6.41 -4.59
CA LYS A 119 15.34 -6.09 -4.13
C LYS A 119 15.93 -7.19 -3.25
N THR A 120 15.16 -7.78 -2.37
CA THR A 120 15.61 -8.88 -1.50
C THR A 120 15.93 -10.14 -2.32
N ASN A 121 15.13 -10.45 -3.33
CA ASN A 121 15.38 -11.58 -4.23
C ASN A 121 16.55 -11.34 -5.20
N GLU A 122 16.82 -10.08 -5.56
CA GLU A 122 17.98 -9.68 -6.37
C GLU A 122 19.27 -9.68 -5.54
N ASN A 123 19.19 -9.23 -4.28
CA ASN A 123 20.32 -9.12 -3.35
C ASN A 123 19.95 -9.73 -1.99
N PRO A 124 19.91 -11.05 -1.86
CA PRO A 124 19.45 -11.72 -0.65
C PRO A 124 20.45 -11.69 0.51
N CYS A 125 21.65 -11.17 0.28
CA CYS A 125 22.68 -11.09 1.32
C CYS A 125 22.27 -10.13 2.44
N THR A 126 22.34 -10.62 3.68
CA THR A 126 22.07 -9.87 4.92
C THR A 126 23.32 -9.69 5.78
N CYS A 127 24.52 -9.99 5.24
CA CYS A 127 25.78 -9.80 5.94
C CYS A 127 26.09 -8.31 6.10
N PRO A 128 26.86 -7.93 7.15
CA PRO A 128 27.42 -6.59 7.24
C PRO A 128 28.22 -6.22 5.99
N SER A 129 28.18 -4.95 5.60
CA SER A 129 28.80 -4.46 4.33
C SER A 129 30.32 -4.61 4.25
N ASN A 130 30.98 -4.83 5.39
CA ASN A 130 32.43 -5.06 5.49
C ASN A 130 32.85 -6.51 5.22
N PHE A 131 31.92 -7.44 5.01
CA PHE A 131 32.24 -8.82 4.66
C PHE A 131 32.49 -8.92 3.14
N PRO A 132 33.63 -9.47 2.71
CA PRO A 132 34.00 -9.56 1.28
C PRO A 132 33.14 -10.58 0.51
N VAL A 133 32.56 -11.56 1.20
CA VAL A 133 31.72 -12.62 0.60
C VAL A 133 30.54 -12.90 1.52
N CYS A 134 29.41 -13.29 0.94
CA CYS A 134 28.22 -13.68 1.71
C CYS A 134 28.48 -14.98 2.45
N VAL A 135 28.59 -14.92 3.80
CA VAL A 135 28.83 -16.10 4.67
C VAL A 135 27.63 -17.05 4.76
N TRP A 136 26.44 -16.58 4.41
CA TRP A 136 25.21 -17.39 4.41
C TRP A 136 24.96 -18.12 3.10
N GLY A 137 25.81 -17.96 2.08
CA GLY A 137 25.69 -18.62 0.78
C GLY A 137 24.41 -18.27 0.00
N LYS A 138 23.69 -17.20 0.40
CA LYS A 138 22.45 -16.79 -0.28
C LYS A 138 22.75 -16.33 -1.71
N LYS A 139 22.04 -16.94 -2.66
CA LYS A 139 22.16 -16.60 -4.10
C LYS A 139 20.96 -15.77 -4.55
N PRO A 140 21.16 -14.82 -5.48
CA PRO A 140 20.05 -14.13 -6.15
C PRO A 140 19.11 -15.12 -6.81
N LYS A 141 17.79 -14.88 -6.69
CA LYS A 141 16.78 -15.64 -7.43
C LYS A 141 16.54 -15.06 -8.82
N GLY A 142 16.91 -13.82 -9.03
CA GLY A 142 16.66 -13.10 -10.27
C GLY A 142 17.19 -11.68 -10.23
N ARG A 143 16.70 -10.85 -11.13
CA ARG A 143 17.05 -9.44 -11.23
C ARG A 143 15.84 -8.58 -11.54
N THR A 144 15.85 -7.34 -11.07
CA THR A 144 14.87 -6.33 -11.49
C THR A 144 15.16 -5.93 -12.95
N ALA A 145 14.25 -6.22 -13.87
CA ALA A 145 14.45 -5.97 -15.30
C ALA A 145 14.62 -4.47 -15.62
N VAL A 146 13.94 -3.60 -14.86
CA VAL A 146 14.04 -2.14 -14.96
C VAL A 146 14.18 -1.53 -13.56
N LYS A 147 15.22 -0.74 -13.34
CA LYS A 147 15.52 -0.14 -12.02
C LYS A 147 14.41 0.80 -11.51
N LYS A 148 13.80 1.58 -12.42
CA LYS A 148 12.68 2.48 -12.08
C LYS A 148 11.36 1.84 -12.48
N PRO A 149 10.25 2.11 -11.77
CA PRO A 149 8.95 1.64 -12.22
C PRO A 149 8.58 2.28 -13.56
N ILE A 150 7.91 1.52 -14.42
CA ILE A 150 7.34 2.04 -15.65
C ILE A 150 6.02 2.72 -15.27
N LEU A 151 5.85 3.96 -15.72
CA LEU A 151 4.66 4.78 -15.47
C LEU A 151 3.76 4.80 -16.71
N PRO A 152 2.45 5.03 -16.57
CA PRO A 152 1.55 5.17 -17.71
C PRO A 152 1.95 6.36 -18.58
N GLY A 153 1.88 6.17 -19.88
CA GLY A 153 2.13 7.23 -20.87
C GLY A 153 0.98 8.25 -20.95
N PRO A 154 1.20 9.41 -21.59
CA PRO A 154 0.18 10.45 -21.77
C PRO A 154 -1.10 9.92 -22.44
N GLU A 155 -0.97 9.14 -23.47
CA GLU A 155 -2.06 8.52 -24.22
C GLU A 155 -2.93 7.60 -23.35
N GLU A 156 -2.31 6.81 -22.47
CA GLU A 156 -3.03 5.97 -21.52
C GLU A 156 -3.78 6.83 -20.48
N LEU A 157 -3.16 7.90 -20.00
CA LEU A 157 -3.77 8.81 -19.02
C LEU A 157 -4.97 9.57 -19.59
N GLU A 158 -4.97 9.88 -20.87
CA GLU A 158 -6.14 10.48 -21.55
C GLU A 158 -7.31 9.51 -21.59
N ARG A 159 -7.07 8.26 -21.96
CA ARG A 159 -8.09 7.20 -22.04
C ARG A 159 -8.52 6.68 -20.69
N ASN A 160 -7.59 6.58 -19.75
CA ASN A 160 -7.82 5.97 -18.43
C ASN A 160 -7.21 6.81 -17.29
N LYS A 161 -7.95 7.79 -16.82
CA LYS A 161 -7.53 8.64 -15.69
C LYS A 161 -7.22 7.88 -14.39
N ARG A 162 -7.73 6.64 -14.24
CA ARG A 162 -7.46 5.80 -13.08
C ARG A 162 -6.03 5.26 -13.06
N ALA A 163 -5.37 5.20 -14.22
CA ALA A 163 -3.96 4.78 -14.33
C ALA A 163 -2.96 5.79 -13.73
N LYS A 164 -3.39 7.00 -13.35
CA LYS A 164 -2.51 8.08 -12.86
C LYS A 164 -1.54 7.66 -11.75
N SER A 165 -1.93 6.72 -10.91
CA SER A 165 -1.11 6.24 -9.78
C SER A 165 -0.45 4.89 -10.07
N ALA A 166 -0.66 4.32 -11.25
CA ALA A 166 -0.14 3.01 -11.61
C ALA A 166 1.39 3.02 -11.74
N LYS A 167 2.01 1.95 -11.25
CA LYS A 167 3.44 1.70 -11.40
C LYS A 167 3.64 0.23 -11.74
N LEU A 168 4.26 -0.05 -12.88
CA LEU A 168 4.64 -1.40 -13.28
C LEU A 168 6.08 -1.67 -12.87
N ARG A 169 6.28 -2.78 -12.16
CA ARG A 169 7.60 -3.35 -11.85
C ARG A 169 7.72 -4.74 -12.45
N VAL A 170 8.93 -5.05 -12.93
CA VAL A 170 9.22 -6.31 -13.60
C VAL A 170 10.45 -6.95 -12.96
N PHE A 171 10.33 -8.23 -12.60
CA PHE A 171 11.42 -9.06 -12.09
C PHE A 171 11.59 -10.27 -13.01
N GLU A 172 12.83 -10.62 -13.33
CA GLU A 172 13.21 -11.74 -14.19
C GLU A 172 13.95 -12.80 -13.36
N ARG A 173 13.50 -14.02 -13.42
CA ARG A 173 14.15 -15.19 -12.80
C ARG A 173 15.43 -15.54 -13.54
N ILE A 174 16.52 -15.85 -12.84
CA ILE A 174 17.78 -16.37 -13.40
C ILE A 174 17.93 -17.84 -13.11
#